data_cc2f75f40a510e3db070d54fd9e9e3be
#
_entry.id   cc2f75f40a510e3db070d54fd9e9e3be
#
_cell.length_a   1.000
_cell.length_b   1.000
_cell.length_c   1.000
_cell.angle_alpha   90.00
_cell.angle_beta   90.00
_cell.angle_gamma   90.00
#
_symmetry.space_group_name_H-M   'P 1'
#
loop_
_entity.id
_entity.type
_entity.pdbx_description
1 polymer ?
#
loop_
_entity_poly.entity_id
_entity_poly.type
_entity_poly.pdbx_seq_one_letter_code
_entity_poly.pdbx_strand_id
1 'polypeptide(L)'
;LLFDGKRDVAADLASCSVAGDFDFSGYLLDRVHVFEFEQNWKTFIEVYLEDYHVAPFHPGLGNFVTCDNLRWEMSDAYSVQTVGVQNHLAKPGTPTYARWHDAVRKYRNGEDPKYGAVWMLYYPNVMLEWYPHVLVVSTLIPRSPQHTTNVVEFYYPEEIALFEREFVEAEQAAYMETAQEDDEIGRRMDQGRRALLERGEEDGGPYQSPMEDGMMHFHEYIRRHLEAHL
;
A
#
# COMPACT_ATOMS: atom_id res chain seq x y z
N LEU A 1 14.94 -11.71 10.50
CA LEU A 1 15.15 -10.27 10.61
C LEU A 1 15.20 -9.92 12.08
N LEU A 2 16.39 -9.57 12.57
CA LEU A 2 16.59 -9.17 13.95
C LEU A 2 16.23 -7.69 14.07
N PHE A 3 15.03 -7.40 14.56
CA PHE A 3 14.77 -6.10 15.16
C PHE A 3 15.51 -6.05 16.50
N ASP A 4 16.60 -5.33 16.57
CA ASP A 4 17.34 -5.12 17.83
C ASP A 4 16.69 -4.06 18.73
N GLY A 5 15.51 -3.57 18.37
CA GLY A 5 14.73 -2.59 19.12
C GLY A 5 15.33 -1.19 19.15
N LYS A 6 16.29 -0.88 18.27
CA LYS A 6 17.04 0.38 18.29
C LYS A 6 16.68 1.36 17.15
N ARG A 7 15.68 1.05 16.33
CA ARG A 7 15.27 1.98 15.29
C ARG A 7 14.52 3.17 15.87
N ASP A 8 14.96 4.35 15.51
CA ASP A 8 14.25 5.61 15.78
C ASP A 8 13.44 5.99 14.55
N VAL A 9 12.15 5.62 14.54
CA VAL A 9 11.23 5.88 13.43
C VAL A 9 11.17 7.37 13.11
N ALA A 10 11.21 8.25 14.11
CA ALA A 10 11.16 9.68 13.88
C ALA A 10 12.43 10.17 13.16
N ALA A 11 13.60 9.65 13.54
CA ALA A 11 14.84 9.96 12.84
C ALA A 11 14.87 9.37 11.41
N ASP A 12 14.40 8.14 11.23
CA ASP A 12 14.32 7.48 9.92
C ASP A 12 13.41 8.26 8.94
N LEU A 13 12.32 8.85 9.43
CA LEU A 13 11.35 9.61 8.62
C LEU A 13 11.63 11.11 8.55
N ALA A 14 12.65 11.62 9.25
CA ALA A 14 12.93 13.07 9.32
C ALA A 14 13.21 13.70 7.95
N SER A 15 13.73 12.95 6.99
CA SER A 15 14.00 13.40 5.62
C SER A 15 12.84 13.15 4.65
N CYS A 16 11.78 12.48 5.07
CA CYS A 16 10.64 12.16 4.21
C CYS A 16 9.85 13.44 3.90
N SER A 17 9.91 13.90 2.65
CA SER A 17 9.28 15.16 2.24
C SER A 17 7.75 15.10 2.35
N VAL A 18 7.17 13.94 2.08
CA VAL A 18 5.72 13.70 2.14
C VAL A 18 5.21 13.74 3.59
N ALA A 19 6.02 13.32 4.57
CA ALA A 19 5.62 13.31 5.97
C ALA A 19 5.21 14.70 6.49
N GLY A 20 5.81 15.77 5.93
CA GLY A 20 5.45 17.14 6.27
C GLY A 20 4.07 17.60 5.79
N ASP A 21 3.41 16.84 4.91
CA ASP A 21 2.08 17.16 4.41
C ASP A 21 0.96 16.62 5.33
N PHE A 22 1.30 15.80 6.33
CA PHE A 22 0.32 15.09 7.15
C PHE A 22 0.50 15.37 8.64
N ASP A 23 -0.62 15.60 9.31
CA ASP A 23 -0.71 15.60 10.77
C ASP A 23 -1.75 14.54 11.18
N PHE A 24 -1.27 13.46 11.77
CA PHE A 24 -2.11 12.36 12.26
C PHE A 24 -2.42 12.47 13.76
N SER A 25 -2.09 13.58 14.44
CA SER A 25 -2.28 13.74 15.88
C SER A 25 -3.72 13.64 16.36
N GLY A 26 -4.68 13.94 15.46
CA GLY A 26 -6.12 13.84 15.74
C GLY A 26 -6.80 12.62 15.12
N TYR A 27 -6.04 11.63 14.67
CA TYR A 27 -6.63 10.42 14.09
C TYR A 27 -6.98 9.41 15.16
N LEU A 28 -8.15 8.77 15.02
CA LEU A 28 -8.64 7.72 15.90
C LEU A 28 -8.68 6.39 15.16
N LEU A 29 -8.30 5.32 15.85
CA LEU A 29 -8.46 3.95 15.37
C LEU A 29 -9.95 3.59 15.31
N ASP A 30 -10.47 3.29 14.12
CA ASP A 30 -11.85 2.81 13.92
C ASP A 30 -11.93 1.29 13.93
N ARG A 31 -11.01 0.62 13.22
CA ARG A 31 -11.10 -0.82 13.00
C ARG A 31 -9.74 -1.46 12.80
N VAL A 32 -9.66 -2.72 13.22
CA VAL A 32 -8.55 -3.62 12.91
C VAL A 32 -9.10 -4.84 12.17
N HIS A 33 -8.52 -5.16 11.02
CA HIS A 33 -8.73 -6.41 10.31
C HIS A 33 -7.48 -7.27 10.36
N VAL A 34 -7.67 -8.58 10.48
CA VAL A 34 -6.59 -9.56 10.41
C VAL A 34 -6.88 -10.50 9.25
N PHE A 35 -5.96 -10.53 8.29
CA PHE A 35 -6.04 -11.39 7.11
C PHE A 35 -4.98 -12.48 7.17
N GLU A 36 -5.33 -13.65 6.69
CA GLU A 36 -4.41 -14.76 6.50
C GLU A 36 -4.24 -15.01 5.00
N PHE A 37 -3.01 -14.87 4.50
CA PHE A 37 -2.68 -15.05 3.09
C PHE A 37 -1.85 -16.32 2.88
N GLU A 38 -2.22 -17.11 1.90
CA GLU A 38 -1.48 -18.32 1.46
C GLU A 38 -0.39 -17.95 0.45
N GLN A 39 0.46 -16.97 0.81
CA GLN A 39 1.56 -16.48 -0.02
C GLN A 39 2.73 -15.97 0.82
N ASN A 40 3.87 -15.80 0.16
CA ASN A 40 5.05 -15.23 0.79
C ASN A 40 4.83 -13.72 1.06
N TRP A 41 5.26 -13.26 2.24
CA TRP A 41 5.14 -11.84 2.61
C TRP A 41 5.86 -10.88 1.65
N LYS A 42 6.96 -11.32 1.00
CA LYS A 42 7.67 -10.50 0.01
C LYS A 42 6.87 -10.37 -1.28
N THR A 43 6.16 -11.44 -1.69
CA THR A 43 5.27 -11.38 -2.85
C THR A 43 4.17 -10.34 -2.66
N PHE A 44 3.60 -10.26 -1.45
CA PHE A 44 2.63 -9.20 -1.13
C PHE A 44 3.24 -7.80 -1.26
N ILE A 45 4.46 -7.62 -0.71
CA ILE A 45 5.17 -6.32 -0.81
C ILE A 45 5.51 -5.99 -2.27
N GLU A 46 5.87 -6.96 -3.08
CA GLU A 46 6.19 -6.73 -4.49
C GLU A 46 4.98 -6.24 -5.29
N VAL A 47 3.79 -6.82 -5.05
CA VAL A 47 2.53 -6.29 -5.61
C VAL A 47 2.29 -4.85 -5.17
N TYR A 48 2.55 -4.54 -3.90
CA TYR A 48 2.40 -3.19 -3.35
C TYR A 48 3.40 -2.16 -3.93
N LEU A 49 4.54 -2.60 -4.44
CA LEU A 49 5.64 -1.75 -4.91
C LEU A 49 5.74 -1.64 -6.44
N GLU A 50 4.68 -2.00 -7.15
CA GLU A 50 4.60 -1.80 -8.60
C GLU A 50 3.21 -1.27 -8.99
N ASP A 51 3.14 -0.47 -10.05
CA ASP A 51 1.89 0.19 -10.45
C ASP A 51 1.31 -0.33 -11.77
N TYR A 52 1.92 -1.35 -12.37
CA TYR A 52 1.44 -1.90 -13.65
C TYR A 52 0.05 -2.52 -13.55
N HIS A 53 -0.22 -3.20 -12.43
CA HIS A 53 -1.49 -3.89 -12.25
C HIS A 53 -2.64 -2.95 -11.89
N VAL A 54 -2.36 -1.72 -11.37
CA VAL A 54 -3.40 -0.81 -10.85
C VAL A 54 -4.51 -0.57 -11.86
N ALA A 55 -4.19 -0.15 -13.07
CA ALA A 55 -5.21 0.15 -14.08
C ALA A 55 -5.93 -1.10 -14.63
N PRO A 56 -5.25 -2.23 -14.97
CA PRO A 56 -5.91 -3.39 -15.53
C PRO A 56 -6.61 -4.30 -14.52
N PHE A 57 -6.18 -4.31 -13.25
CA PHE A 57 -6.72 -5.23 -12.24
C PHE A 57 -7.67 -4.57 -11.25
N HIS A 58 -7.53 -3.25 -11.01
CA HIS A 58 -8.35 -2.50 -10.07
C HIS A 58 -9.30 -1.54 -10.78
N PRO A 59 -10.46 -2.00 -11.28
CA PRO A 59 -11.39 -1.09 -11.96
C PRO A 59 -11.92 0.01 -11.03
N GLY A 60 -11.97 -0.23 -9.72
CA GLY A 60 -12.27 0.77 -8.71
C GLY A 60 -11.11 1.73 -8.47
N LEU A 61 -10.01 1.23 -7.92
CA LEU A 61 -8.83 2.02 -7.57
C LEU A 61 -8.22 2.72 -8.79
N GLY A 62 -8.09 2.06 -9.94
CA GLY A 62 -7.54 2.65 -11.17
C GLY A 62 -8.38 3.77 -11.77
N ASN A 63 -9.63 3.98 -11.30
CA ASN A 63 -10.44 5.15 -11.59
C ASN A 63 -10.47 6.18 -10.45
N PHE A 64 -9.86 5.87 -9.30
CA PHE A 64 -9.65 6.78 -8.18
C PHE A 64 -8.29 7.47 -8.26
N VAL A 65 -7.22 6.71 -8.51
CA VAL A 65 -5.86 7.22 -8.64
C VAL A 65 -5.39 7.22 -10.09
N THR A 66 -4.39 8.06 -10.40
CA THR A 66 -3.63 7.99 -11.66
C THR A 66 -2.15 7.84 -11.38
N CYS A 67 -1.52 6.85 -12.02
CA CYS A 67 -0.08 6.61 -11.94
C CYS A 67 0.72 7.41 -13.00
N ASP A 68 0.07 8.24 -13.82
CA ASP A 68 0.74 9.08 -14.84
C ASP A 68 1.73 10.09 -14.23
N ASN A 69 1.55 10.45 -12.98
CA ASN A 69 2.39 11.36 -12.23
C ASN A 69 3.05 10.71 -11.01
N LEU A 70 3.23 9.39 -11.04
CA LEU A 70 3.95 8.62 -10.03
C LEU A 70 5.29 9.26 -9.68
N ARG A 71 5.57 9.38 -8.39
CA ARG A 71 6.84 9.85 -7.84
C ARG A 71 7.28 8.96 -6.70
N TRP A 72 8.55 8.63 -6.71
CA TRP A 72 9.22 7.90 -5.66
C TRP A 72 10.11 8.79 -4.82
N GLU A 73 10.12 8.55 -3.51
CA GLU A 73 11.13 9.00 -2.58
C GLU A 73 11.61 7.79 -1.78
N MET A 74 12.92 7.61 -1.64
CA MET A 74 13.51 6.40 -1.08
C MET A 74 14.62 6.74 -0.10
N SER A 75 14.76 5.93 0.95
CA SER A 75 15.85 5.98 1.92
C SER A 75 16.27 4.56 2.32
N ASP A 76 17.28 4.45 3.19
CA ASP A 76 17.65 3.14 3.75
C ASP A 76 16.55 2.51 4.63
N ALA A 77 15.56 3.30 5.07
CA ALA A 77 14.51 2.88 5.99
C ALA A 77 13.15 2.67 5.30
N TYR A 78 12.92 3.30 4.16
CA TYR A 78 11.60 3.30 3.51
C TYR A 78 11.70 3.53 2.00
N SER A 79 10.61 3.19 1.33
CA SER A 79 10.22 3.76 0.04
C SER A 79 8.81 4.34 0.16
N VAL A 80 8.57 5.47 -0.49
CA VAL A 80 7.24 6.08 -0.58
C VAL A 80 6.95 6.48 -2.00
N GLN A 81 5.74 6.18 -2.44
CA GLN A 81 5.21 6.59 -3.73
C GLN A 81 3.99 7.50 -3.55
N THR A 82 3.88 8.48 -4.43
CA THR A 82 2.72 9.36 -4.50
C THR A 82 2.10 9.29 -5.87
N VAL A 83 0.77 9.18 -5.91
CA VAL A 83 -0.02 9.13 -7.15
C VAL A 83 -1.12 10.18 -7.13
N GLY A 84 -1.57 10.58 -8.30
CA GLY A 84 -2.56 11.64 -8.45
C GLY A 84 -4.00 11.15 -8.35
N VAL A 85 -4.92 12.11 -8.47
CA VAL A 85 -6.37 11.86 -8.55
C VAL A 85 -6.77 11.66 -10.00
N GLN A 86 -7.53 10.60 -10.29
CA GLN A 86 -8.00 10.31 -11.65
C GLN A 86 -9.25 11.12 -11.99
N ASN A 87 -9.19 11.90 -13.07
CA ASN A 87 -10.33 12.62 -13.66
C ASN A 87 -11.23 13.34 -12.64
N HIS A 88 -10.67 13.96 -11.60
CA HIS A 88 -11.43 14.65 -10.54
C HIS A 88 -12.49 13.74 -9.87
N LEU A 89 -12.23 12.45 -9.81
CA LEU A 89 -13.16 11.43 -9.29
C LEU A 89 -14.52 11.38 -10.04
N ALA A 90 -14.55 11.78 -11.32
CA ALA A 90 -15.81 11.91 -12.07
C ALA A 90 -16.33 10.59 -12.66
N LYS A 91 -15.47 9.55 -12.72
CA LYS A 91 -15.79 8.26 -13.36
C LYS A 91 -15.40 7.10 -12.46
N PRO A 92 -16.24 6.74 -11.47
CA PRO A 92 -15.97 5.56 -10.65
C PRO A 92 -16.03 4.28 -11.50
N GLY A 93 -15.11 3.35 -11.25
CA GLY A 93 -15.03 2.10 -12.00
C GLY A 93 -15.96 1.01 -11.49
N THR A 94 -16.36 1.07 -10.21
CA THR A 94 -17.26 0.11 -9.57
C THR A 94 -18.30 0.83 -8.72
N PRO A 95 -19.43 0.16 -8.36
CA PRO A 95 -20.42 0.73 -7.43
C PRO A 95 -19.84 1.03 -6.05
N THR A 96 -18.89 0.22 -5.57
CA THR A 96 -18.21 0.43 -4.29
C THR A 96 -17.40 1.72 -4.32
N TYR A 97 -16.58 1.88 -5.33
CA TYR A 97 -15.80 3.11 -5.53
C TYR A 97 -16.68 4.33 -5.86
N ALA A 98 -17.86 4.16 -6.46
CA ALA A 98 -18.81 5.27 -6.65
C ALA A 98 -19.22 5.89 -5.31
N ARG A 99 -19.52 5.04 -4.32
CA ARG A 99 -19.85 5.52 -2.95
C ARG A 99 -18.64 6.24 -2.31
N TRP A 100 -17.43 5.70 -2.51
CA TRP A 100 -16.21 6.32 -1.99
C TRP A 100 -15.91 7.66 -2.68
N HIS A 101 -16.01 7.76 -4.01
CA HIS A 101 -15.87 9.03 -4.76
C HIS A 101 -16.85 10.09 -4.25
N ASP A 102 -18.11 9.72 -4.07
CA ASP A 102 -19.15 10.63 -3.58
C ASP A 102 -18.87 11.10 -2.16
N ALA A 103 -18.42 10.20 -1.27
CA ALA A 103 -18.05 10.53 0.09
C ALA A 103 -16.88 11.51 0.16
N VAL A 104 -15.81 11.27 -0.60
CA VAL A 104 -14.65 12.18 -0.68
C VAL A 104 -15.06 13.53 -1.22
N ARG A 105 -15.82 13.58 -2.34
CA ARG A 105 -16.27 14.83 -2.94
C ARG A 105 -17.18 15.63 -2.01
N LYS A 106 -18.10 14.95 -1.35
CA LYS A 106 -19.00 15.58 -0.36
C LYS A 106 -18.22 16.18 0.80
N TYR A 107 -17.31 15.43 1.42
CA TYR A 107 -16.53 15.87 2.56
C TYR A 107 -15.60 17.04 2.21
N ARG A 108 -15.05 17.04 1.01
CA ARG A 108 -14.13 18.08 0.51
C ARG A 108 -14.83 19.22 -0.23
N ASN A 109 -16.16 19.30 -0.21
CA ASN A 109 -16.94 20.32 -0.93
C ASN A 109 -16.61 20.40 -2.44
N GLY A 110 -16.28 19.26 -3.04
CA GLY A 110 -15.92 19.15 -4.47
C GLY A 110 -14.47 19.51 -4.81
N GLU A 111 -13.63 19.81 -3.82
CA GLU A 111 -12.19 20.06 -4.05
C GLU A 111 -11.42 18.73 -4.17
N ASP A 112 -10.52 18.66 -5.15
CA ASP A 112 -9.64 17.50 -5.30
C ASP A 112 -8.64 17.43 -4.13
N PRO A 113 -8.31 16.22 -3.64
CA PRO A 113 -7.21 16.05 -2.71
C PRO A 113 -5.87 16.29 -3.43
N LYS A 114 -4.83 16.68 -2.68
CA LYS A 114 -3.47 16.89 -3.19
C LYS A 114 -2.90 15.63 -3.82
N TYR A 115 -3.20 14.47 -3.22
CA TYR A 115 -2.81 13.15 -3.69
C TYR A 115 -4.04 12.27 -3.86
N GLY A 116 -4.02 11.36 -4.83
CA GLY A 116 -4.99 10.28 -4.91
C GLY A 116 -4.71 9.22 -3.83
N ALA A 117 -3.42 8.89 -3.70
CA ALA A 117 -2.91 8.07 -2.61
C ALA A 117 -1.42 8.39 -2.34
N VAL A 118 -0.98 8.03 -1.14
CA VAL A 118 0.43 7.95 -0.75
C VAL A 118 0.65 6.57 -0.15
N TRP A 119 1.56 5.80 -0.72
CA TRP A 119 1.87 4.45 -0.29
C TRP A 119 3.32 4.37 0.14
N MET A 120 3.55 4.07 1.42
CA MET A 120 4.87 3.95 2.02
C MET A 120 5.09 2.52 2.50
N LEU A 121 6.22 1.94 2.15
CA LEU A 121 6.76 0.77 2.83
C LEU A 121 7.87 1.22 3.78
N TYR A 122 7.63 1.11 5.08
CA TYR A 122 8.67 1.23 6.10
C TYR A 122 9.27 -0.16 6.32
N TYR A 123 10.54 -0.28 5.98
CA TYR A 123 11.20 -1.57 5.86
C TYR A 123 11.35 -2.31 7.19
N PRO A 124 11.14 -3.64 7.21
CA PRO A 124 10.92 -4.47 6.01
C PRO A 124 9.45 -4.73 5.66
N ASN A 125 8.47 -4.47 6.53
CA ASN A 125 7.16 -5.11 6.46
C ASN A 125 5.99 -4.31 7.03
N VAL A 126 6.17 -2.99 7.23
CA VAL A 126 5.10 -2.09 7.65
C VAL A 126 4.73 -1.18 6.49
N MET A 127 3.49 -1.25 6.04
CA MET A 127 2.94 -0.39 5.01
C MET A 127 2.07 0.69 5.64
N LEU A 128 2.26 1.93 5.20
CA LEU A 128 1.44 3.06 5.59
C LEU A 128 0.80 3.61 4.31
N GLU A 129 -0.52 3.60 4.28
CA GLU A 129 -1.30 4.02 3.12
C GLU A 129 -2.16 5.20 3.52
N TRP A 130 -1.96 6.31 2.85
CA TRP A 130 -2.86 7.42 2.99
C TRP A 130 -3.73 7.54 1.74
N TYR A 131 -5.02 7.61 2.00
CA TYR A 131 -6.02 8.06 1.05
C TYR A 131 -6.71 9.30 1.62
N PRO A 132 -7.53 10.04 0.85
CA PRO A 132 -8.16 11.25 1.36
C PRO A 132 -8.88 11.03 2.70
N HIS A 133 -8.31 11.60 3.77
CA HIS A 133 -8.80 11.56 5.15
C HIS A 133 -8.84 10.16 5.82
N VAL A 134 -7.98 9.26 5.39
CA VAL A 134 -7.74 7.98 6.08
C VAL A 134 -6.25 7.67 6.10
N LEU A 135 -5.80 7.07 7.18
CA LEU A 135 -4.50 6.41 7.28
C LEU A 135 -4.76 4.94 7.54
N VAL A 136 -4.25 4.09 6.67
CA VAL A 136 -4.23 2.64 6.85
C VAL A 136 -2.81 2.21 7.20
N VAL A 137 -2.67 1.41 8.24
CA VAL A 137 -1.39 0.81 8.62
C VAL A 137 -1.50 -0.69 8.52
N SER A 138 -0.70 -1.29 7.66
CA SER A 138 -0.64 -2.74 7.47
C SER A 138 0.69 -3.29 7.97
N THR A 139 0.64 -4.33 8.80
CA THR A 139 1.84 -5.02 9.31
C THR A 139 1.83 -6.47 8.83
N LEU A 140 2.77 -6.82 7.96
CA LEU A 140 2.93 -8.18 7.47
C LEU A 140 3.76 -9.01 8.44
N ILE A 141 3.18 -10.11 8.94
CA ILE A 141 3.82 -11.02 9.89
C ILE A 141 4.05 -12.36 9.18
N PRO A 142 5.28 -12.67 8.74
CA PRO A 142 5.59 -13.96 8.15
C PRO A 142 5.37 -15.09 9.15
N ARG A 143 4.55 -16.07 8.78
CA ARG A 143 4.31 -17.29 9.59
C ARG A 143 5.09 -18.47 9.07
N SER A 144 5.19 -18.57 7.74
CA SER A 144 5.99 -19.57 7.04
C SER A 144 6.39 -19.01 5.66
N PRO A 145 7.19 -19.72 4.86
CA PRO A 145 7.52 -19.25 3.50
C PRO A 145 6.31 -18.97 2.61
N GLN A 146 5.15 -19.51 2.93
CA GLN A 146 3.93 -19.41 2.12
C GLN A 146 2.68 -19.09 2.95
N HIS A 147 2.90 -18.48 4.11
CA HIS A 147 1.79 -18.05 4.95
C HIS A 147 2.17 -16.75 5.66
N THR A 148 1.33 -15.75 5.47
CA THR A 148 1.51 -14.40 6.02
C THR A 148 0.24 -13.94 6.69
N THR A 149 0.35 -13.45 7.92
CA THR A 149 -0.73 -12.70 8.58
C THR A 149 -0.53 -11.22 8.27
N ASN A 150 -1.57 -10.54 7.80
CA ASN A 150 -1.58 -9.07 7.67
C ASN A 150 -2.52 -8.48 8.70
N VAL A 151 -2.00 -7.59 9.55
CA VAL A 151 -2.80 -6.80 10.49
C VAL A 151 -2.99 -5.42 9.88
N VAL A 152 -4.24 -5.07 9.60
CA VAL A 152 -4.63 -3.81 8.93
C VAL A 152 -5.42 -2.95 9.90
N GLU A 153 -4.94 -1.75 10.17
CA GLU A 153 -5.50 -0.79 11.09
C GLU A 153 -5.98 0.45 10.34
N PHE A 154 -7.24 0.86 10.54
CA PHE A 154 -7.86 2.02 9.90
C PHE A 154 -7.98 3.18 10.88
N TYR A 155 -7.37 4.31 10.54
CA TYR A 155 -7.38 5.53 11.33
C TYR A 155 -8.01 6.67 10.53
N TYR A 156 -8.89 7.43 11.17
CA TYR A 156 -9.58 8.59 10.57
C TYR A 156 -9.45 9.81 11.49
N PRO A 157 -9.48 11.03 10.93
CA PRO A 157 -9.69 12.25 11.74
C PRO A 157 -10.85 12.07 12.70
N GLU A 158 -10.76 12.61 13.91
CA GLU A 158 -11.75 12.45 14.98
C GLU A 158 -13.18 12.78 14.50
N GLU A 159 -13.35 13.86 13.75
CA GLU A 159 -14.65 14.28 13.22
C GLU A 159 -15.24 13.25 12.23
N ILE A 160 -14.41 12.59 11.43
CA ILE A 160 -14.87 11.53 10.53
C ILE A 160 -15.19 10.27 11.31
N ALA A 161 -14.26 9.84 12.18
CA ALA A 161 -14.44 8.62 12.97
C ALA A 161 -15.73 8.65 13.81
N LEU A 162 -16.07 9.80 14.39
CA LEU A 162 -17.20 9.95 15.30
C LEU A 162 -18.52 10.31 14.61
N PHE A 163 -18.50 11.04 13.49
CA PHE A 163 -19.72 11.65 12.94
C PHE A 163 -20.01 11.33 11.47
N GLU A 164 -19.04 10.81 10.71
CA GLU A 164 -19.19 10.53 9.28
C GLU A 164 -19.14 9.03 8.96
N ARG A 165 -20.05 8.26 9.58
CA ARG A 165 -20.06 6.79 9.44
C ARG A 165 -20.18 6.31 7.99
N GLU A 166 -20.94 7.02 7.15
CA GLU A 166 -21.08 6.71 5.72
C GLU A 166 -19.74 6.84 4.97
N PHE A 167 -18.91 7.83 5.34
CA PHE A 167 -17.57 8.01 4.79
C PHE A 167 -16.66 6.82 5.13
N VAL A 168 -16.61 6.45 6.42
CA VAL A 168 -15.82 5.34 6.93
C VAL A 168 -16.19 4.02 6.25
N GLU A 169 -17.51 3.73 6.16
CA GLU A 169 -17.99 2.50 5.53
C GLU A 169 -17.73 2.44 4.02
N ALA A 170 -17.84 3.58 3.32
CA ALA A 170 -17.56 3.65 1.90
C ALA A 170 -16.08 3.43 1.61
N GLU A 171 -15.20 4.03 2.40
CA GLU A 171 -13.75 3.86 2.28
C GLU A 171 -13.32 2.42 2.58
N GLN A 172 -13.73 1.86 3.72
CA GLN A 172 -13.38 0.49 4.08
C GLN A 172 -13.88 -0.53 3.06
N ALA A 173 -15.06 -0.31 2.48
CA ALA A 173 -15.56 -1.18 1.41
C ALA A 173 -14.69 -1.09 0.15
N ALA A 174 -14.24 0.12 -0.24
CA ALA A 174 -13.35 0.32 -1.38
C ALA A 174 -11.98 -0.32 -1.14
N TYR A 175 -11.41 -0.14 0.05
CA TYR A 175 -10.17 -0.80 0.45
C TYR A 175 -10.29 -2.32 0.38
N MET A 176 -11.38 -2.89 0.92
CA MET A 176 -11.60 -4.34 0.90
C MET A 176 -11.79 -4.92 -0.50
N GLU A 177 -12.39 -4.16 -1.43
CA GLU A 177 -12.49 -4.56 -2.84
C GLU A 177 -11.11 -4.71 -3.45
N THR A 178 -10.25 -3.68 -3.31
CA THR A 178 -8.86 -3.69 -3.81
C THR A 178 -8.02 -4.78 -3.15
N ALA A 179 -8.11 -4.94 -1.83
CA ALA A 179 -7.34 -5.95 -1.10
C ALA A 179 -7.66 -7.40 -1.53
N GLN A 180 -8.92 -7.68 -1.94
CA GLN A 180 -9.31 -8.97 -2.49
C GLN A 180 -8.73 -9.21 -3.89
N GLU A 181 -8.67 -8.16 -4.71
CA GLU A 181 -8.05 -8.20 -6.04
C GLU A 181 -6.55 -8.46 -5.93
N ASP A 182 -5.86 -7.79 -4.99
CA ASP A 182 -4.42 -7.98 -4.72
C ASP A 182 -4.09 -9.38 -4.21
N ASP A 183 -4.92 -9.96 -3.34
CA ASP A 183 -4.72 -11.33 -2.87
C ASP A 183 -4.70 -12.34 -4.03
N GLU A 184 -5.58 -12.14 -5.01
CA GLU A 184 -5.61 -12.99 -6.20
C GLU A 184 -4.32 -12.88 -7.02
N ILE A 185 -3.81 -11.65 -7.22
CA ILE A 185 -2.57 -11.40 -7.97
C ILE A 185 -1.39 -12.02 -7.23
N GLY A 186 -1.22 -11.70 -5.96
CA GLY A 186 -0.12 -12.19 -5.14
C GLY A 186 -0.06 -13.71 -5.07
N ARG A 187 -1.20 -14.37 -4.93
CA ARG A 187 -1.29 -15.83 -4.93
C ARG A 187 -0.87 -16.45 -6.28
N ARG A 188 -1.27 -15.86 -7.40
CA ARG A 188 -0.86 -16.30 -8.75
C ARG A 188 0.66 -16.13 -8.95
N MET A 189 1.22 -15.01 -8.51
CA MET A 189 2.67 -14.75 -8.56
C MET A 189 3.45 -15.78 -7.73
N ASP A 190 3.03 -16.03 -6.48
CA ASP A 190 3.68 -16.99 -5.60
C ASP A 190 3.63 -18.43 -6.16
N GLN A 191 2.50 -18.83 -6.74
CA GLN A 191 2.37 -20.11 -7.42
C GLN A 191 3.30 -20.22 -8.64
N GLY A 192 3.41 -19.17 -9.44
CA GLY A 192 4.30 -19.11 -10.60
C GLY A 192 5.77 -19.25 -10.17
N ARG A 193 6.21 -18.52 -9.17
CA ARG A 193 7.58 -18.59 -8.62
C ARG A 193 7.90 -19.97 -8.04
N ARG A 194 6.96 -20.57 -7.35
CA ARG A 194 7.13 -21.94 -6.84
C ARG A 194 7.35 -22.94 -7.98
N ALA A 195 6.56 -22.84 -9.04
CA ALA A 195 6.71 -23.72 -10.21
C ALA A 195 8.07 -23.53 -10.91
N LEU A 196 8.59 -22.31 -10.98
CA LEU A 196 9.95 -22.06 -11.49
C LEU A 196 11.02 -22.66 -10.58
N LEU A 197 10.92 -22.45 -9.27
CA LEU A 197 11.85 -23.01 -8.30
C LEU A 197 11.88 -24.55 -8.35
N GLU A 198 10.74 -25.22 -8.45
CA GLU A 198 10.63 -26.68 -8.57
C GLU A 198 11.29 -27.21 -9.85
N ARG A 199 11.36 -26.41 -10.92
CA ARG A 199 12.07 -26.74 -12.16
C ARG A 199 13.54 -26.35 -12.15
N GLY A 200 14.02 -25.71 -11.08
CA GLY A 200 15.38 -25.16 -11.00
C GLY A 200 15.62 -23.97 -11.93
N GLU A 201 14.55 -23.26 -12.30
CA GLU A 201 14.58 -22.05 -13.11
C GLU A 201 14.57 -20.82 -12.19
N GLU A 202 15.21 -19.74 -12.62
CA GLU A 202 15.21 -18.46 -11.91
C GLU A 202 14.06 -17.56 -12.40
N ASP A 203 13.40 -16.86 -11.49
CA ASP A 203 12.48 -15.78 -11.78
C ASP A 203 13.27 -14.48 -11.94
N GLY A 204 13.75 -14.21 -13.15
CA GLY A 204 14.56 -13.05 -13.45
C GLY A 204 14.04 -12.29 -14.66
N GLY A 205 13.51 -11.08 -14.44
CA GLY A 205 13.17 -10.12 -15.48
C GLY A 205 13.83 -8.76 -15.19
N PRO A 206 13.97 -7.89 -16.19
CA PRO A 206 14.42 -6.52 -15.96
C PRO A 206 13.33 -5.72 -15.24
N TYR A 207 13.73 -4.90 -14.28
CA TYR A 207 12.83 -3.91 -13.68
C TYR A 207 12.46 -2.83 -14.69
N GLN A 208 11.23 -2.35 -14.62
CA GLN A 208 10.69 -1.32 -15.50
C GLN A 208 10.52 0.00 -14.74
N SER A 209 11.43 0.92 -14.92
CA SER A 209 11.33 2.26 -14.36
C SER A 209 10.28 3.09 -15.13
N PRO A 210 9.48 3.95 -14.45
CA PRO A 210 9.49 4.20 -13.02
C PRO A 210 8.59 3.25 -12.20
N MET A 211 7.81 2.37 -12.83
CA MET A 211 6.73 1.61 -12.20
C MET A 211 7.22 0.60 -11.16
N GLU A 212 8.46 0.08 -11.30
CA GLU A 212 9.05 -0.93 -10.41
C GLU A 212 10.28 -0.42 -9.62
N ASP A 213 10.50 0.90 -9.58
CA ASP A 213 11.66 1.45 -8.86
C ASP A 213 11.61 1.13 -7.36
N GLY A 214 10.41 1.13 -6.76
CA GLY A 214 10.22 0.72 -5.37
C GLY A 214 10.54 -0.75 -5.11
N MET A 215 10.13 -1.63 -6.02
CA MET A 215 10.44 -3.06 -5.95
C MET A 215 11.95 -3.31 -6.06
N MET A 216 12.61 -2.66 -7.00
CA MET A 216 14.08 -2.74 -7.14
C MET A 216 14.78 -2.32 -5.85
N HIS A 217 14.35 -1.21 -5.24
CA HIS A 217 14.93 -0.69 -4.01
C HIS A 217 14.70 -1.65 -2.81
N PHE A 218 13.51 -2.24 -2.72
CA PHE A 218 13.20 -3.24 -1.70
C PHE A 218 14.05 -4.52 -1.85
N HIS A 219 14.21 -5.02 -3.08
CA HIS A 219 15.06 -6.19 -3.32
C HIS A 219 16.53 -5.92 -2.96
N GLU A 220 17.02 -4.71 -3.22
CA GLU A 220 18.37 -4.30 -2.81
C GLU A 220 18.49 -4.23 -1.29
N TYR A 221 17.47 -3.70 -0.60
CA TYR A 221 17.41 -3.73 0.86
C TYR A 221 17.49 -5.16 1.40
N ILE A 222 16.67 -6.07 0.89
CA ILE A 222 16.66 -7.49 1.31
C ILE A 222 18.02 -8.14 1.06
N ARG A 223 18.61 -7.93 -0.13
CA ARG A 223 19.92 -8.51 -0.50
C ARG A 223 21.02 -8.08 0.46
N ARG A 224 21.15 -6.78 0.73
CA ARG A 224 22.14 -6.23 1.68
C ARG A 224 22.01 -6.84 3.09
N HIS A 225 20.79 -7.09 3.55
CA HIS A 225 20.56 -7.65 4.87
C HIS A 225 20.75 -9.17 4.93
N LEU A 226 20.55 -9.89 3.84
CA LEU A 226 20.83 -11.33 3.78
C LEU A 226 22.34 -11.60 3.64
N GLU A 227 23.06 -10.85 2.81
CA GLU A 227 24.51 -11.00 2.63
C GLU A 227 25.28 -10.84 3.95
N ALA A 228 24.80 -10.01 4.86
CA ALA A 228 25.39 -9.85 6.19
C ALA A 228 25.25 -11.10 7.08
N HIS A 229 24.46 -12.11 6.68
CA HIS A 229 24.16 -13.33 7.43
C HIS A 229 24.54 -14.62 6.70
N LEU A 230 25.02 -14.53 5.46
CA LEU A 230 25.59 -15.63 4.67
C LEU A 230 27.13 -15.68 4.83
#